data_4bdc3b4fab4bebe4f3813d4f6b3a34d7
#
_entry.id   4bdc3b4fab4bebe4f3813d4f6b3a34d7
#
_cell.length_a   1.000
_cell.length_b   1.000
_cell.length_c   1.000
_cell.angle_alpha   90.00
_cell.angle_beta   90.00
_cell.angle_gamma   90.00
#
_symmetry.space_group_name_H-M   'P 1'
#
loop_
_entity.id
_entity.type
_entity.pdbx_description
1 polymer ?
#
loop_
_entity_poly.entity_id
_entity_poly.type
_entity_poly.pdbx_seq_one_letter_code
_entity_poly.pdbx_strand_id
1 'polypeptide(L)'
;MEFRLSKGHFLGLFCAVVWGATFISTKVLLEYLSPLQILFSRFLLGYIALWCLYPHRSPKYGRKAQLLFALAGFLGTFLYFLMENVALQHTTASNVGVLVSLAPLFTAAVSKLENPKLTLSLQFFVGAVLSFVGVLL
;
A
#
# COMPACT_ATOMS: atom_id res chain seq x y z
N MET A 1 -2.16 3.14 30.39
CA MET A 1 -1.41 2.90 29.14
C MET A 1 -0.86 4.24 28.67
N GLU A 2 0.39 4.57 28.99
CA GLU A 2 0.97 5.85 28.55
C GLU A 2 1.22 5.79 27.04
N PHE A 3 0.57 6.68 26.32
CA PHE A 3 0.75 6.85 24.88
C PHE A 3 2.09 7.56 24.65
N ARG A 4 3.18 6.80 24.66
CA ARG A 4 4.51 7.32 24.32
C ARG A 4 4.62 7.38 22.82
N LEU A 5 4.50 8.58 22.25
CA LEU A 5 4.81 8.84 20.84
C LEU A 5 6.26 8.41 20.57
N SER A 6 6.43 7.27 19.92
CA SER A 6 7.74 6.77 19.52
C SER A 6 8.12 7.32 18.14
N LYS A 7 9.42 7.30 17.82
CA LYS A 7 9.92 7.64 16.46
C LYS A 7 9.16 6.88 15.35
N GLY A 8 8.71 5.64 15.64
CA GLY A 8 7.92 4.83 14.72
C GLY A 8 6.55 5.43 14.39
N HIS A 9 5.85 6.04 15.34
CA HIS A 9 4.57 6.70 15.07
C HIS A 9 4.74 7.91 14.15
N PHE A 10 5.80 8.70 14.37
CA PHE A 10 6.11 9.84 13.50
C PHE A 10 6.46 9.40 12.07
N LEU A 11 7.28 8.36 11.91
CA LEU A 11 7.61 7.78 10.61
C LEU A 11 6.37 7.19 9.92
N GLY A 12 5.50 6.51 10.67
CA GLY A 12 4.24 5.99 10.13
C GLY A 12 3.32 7.10 9.62
N LEU A 13 3.17 8.19 10.37
CA LEU A 13 2.40 9.35 9.95
C LEU A 13 3.00 9.99 8.70
N PHE A 14 4.32 10.18 8.68
CA PHE A 14 5.02 10.71 7.51
C PHE A 14 4.79 9.84 6.26
N CYS A 15 4.92 8.52 6.37
CA CYS A 15 4.63 7.59 5.28
C CYS A 15 3.18 7.70 4.81
N ALA A 16 2.22 7.82 5.71
CA ALA A 16 0.80 7.97 5.36
C ALA A 16 0.54 9.27 4.58
N VAL A 17 1.12 10.39 5.02
CA VAL A 17 1.00 11.68 4.31
C VAL A 17 1.62 11.60 2.91
N VAL A 18 2.84 11.05 2.80
CA VAL A 18 3.51 10.87 1.50
C VAL A 18 2.68 9.98 0.60
N TRP A 19 2.15 8.87 1.12
CA TRP A 19 1.31 7.95 0.35
C TRP A 19 0.02 8.64 -0.12
N GLY A 20 -0.68 9.36 0.75
CA GLY A 20 -1.85 10.16 0.36
C GLY A 20 -1.56 11.18 -0.76
N ALA A 21 -0.41 11.86 -0.69
CA ALA A 21 0.02 12.79 -1.73
C ALA A 21 0.28 12.10 -3.09
N THR A 22 0.66 10.81 -3.09
CA THR A 22 0.88 10.08 -4.34
C THR A 22 -0.40 9.86 -5.14
N PHE A 23 -1.57 9.74 -4.51
CA PHE A 23 -2.86 9.64 -5.21
C PHE A 23 -3.14 10.90 -6.03
N ILE A 24 -2.93 12.08 -5.44
CA ILE A 24 -3.12 13.38 -6.11
C ILE A 24 -2.13 13.52 -7.27
N SER A 25 -0.85 13.24 -7.01
CA SER A 25 0.19 13.30 -8.04
C SER A 25 -0.09 12.34 -9.20
N THR A 26 -0.52 11.12 -8.90
CA THR A 26 -0.89 10.12 -9.92
C THR A 26 -2.09 10.61 -10.74
N LYS A 27 -3.10 11.21 -10.11
CA LYS A 27 -4.28 11.74 -10.82
C LYS A 27 -3.89 12.82 -11.82
N VAL A 28 -2.99 13.74 -11.45
CA VAL A 28 -2.47 14.76 -12.36
C VAL A 28 -1.65 14.14 -13.50
N LEU A 29 -0.80 13.17 -13.20
CA LEU A 29 0.01 12.50 -14.23
C LEU A 29 -0.84 11.71 -15.24
N LEU A 30 -2.00 11.20 -14.83
CA LEU A 30 -2.92 10.47 -15.69
C LEU A 30 -3.56 11.35 -16.78
N GLU A 31 -3.46 12.68 -16.70
CA GLU A 31 -3.86 13.58 -17.76
C GLU A 31 -2.89 13.54 -18.95
N TYR A 32 -1.64 13.14 -18.72
CA TYR A 32 -0.56 13.16 -19.70
C TYR A 32 0.01 11.79 -20.04
N LEU A 33 -0.10 10.83 -19.12
CA LEU A 33 0.52 9.51 -19.21
C LEU A 33 -0.50 8.40 -18.98
N SER A 34 -0.29 7.27 -19.63
CA SER A 34 -1.10 6.08 -19.38
C SER A 34 -0.78 5.44 -18.01
N PRO A 35 -1.72 4.69 -17.41
CA PRO A 35 -1.51 3.99 -16.14
C PRO A 35 -0.24 3.13 -16.11
N LEU A 36 0.05 2.46 -17.23
CA LEU A 36 1.22 1.59 -17.37
C LEU A 36 2.53 2.39 -17.42
N GLN A 37 2.54 3.54 -18.10
CA GLN A 37 3.72 4.41 -18.15
C GLN A 37 4.05 4.99 -16.78
N ILE A 38 3.04 5.42 -16.01
CA ILE A 38 3.22 5.92 -14.65
C ILE A 38 3.78 4.80 -13.76
N LEU A 39 3.19 3.60 -13.85
CA LEU A 39 3.63 2.43 -13.10
C LEU A 39 5.10 2.11 -13.38
N PHE A 40 5.44 1.98 -14.67
CA PHE A 40 6.81 1.67 -15.11
C PHE A 40 7.81 2.71 -14.62
N SER A 41 7.51 4.00 -14.81
CA SER A 41 8.39 5.10 -14.41
C SER A 41 8.63 5.12 -12.90
N ARG A 42 7.59 4.93 -12.09
CA ARG A 42 7.69 4.87 -10.61
C ARG A 42 8.57 3.72 -10.14
N PHE A 43 8.36 2.52 -10.69
CA PHE A 43 9.16 1.35 -10.28
C PHE A 43 10.58 1.42 -10.78
N LEU A 44 10.81 1.94 -11.99
CA LEU A 44 12.16 2.12 -12.53
C LEU A 44 12.95 3.11 -11.65
N LEU A 45 12.37 4.28 -11.36
CA LEU A 45 13.01 5.28 -10.51
C LEU A 45 13.24 4.76 -9.09
N GLY A 46 12.24 4.08 -8.51
CA GLY A 46 12.35 3.47 -7.18
C GLY A 46 13.44 2.40 -7.13
N TYR A 47 13.52 1.56 -8.16
CA TYR A 47 14.56 0.53 -8.27
C TYR A 47 15.97 1.15 -8.37
N ILE A 48 16.14 2.15 -9.22
CA ILE A 48 17.42 2.87 -9.36
C ILE A 48 17.81 3.52 -8.04
N ALA A 49 16.87 4.22 -7.38
CA ALA A 49 17.12 4.88 -6.10
C ALA A 49 17.54 3.88 -5.02
N LEU A 50 16.83 2.76 -4.90
CA LEU A 50 17.18 1.70 -3.95
C LEU A 50 18.54 1.10 -4.25
N TRP A 51 18.86 0.86 -5.53
CA TRP A 51 20.15 0.30 -5.92
C TRP A 51 21.32 1.26 -5.64
N CYS A 52 21.11 2.56 -5.81
CA CYS A 52 22.09 3.59 -5.47
C CYS A 52 22.29 3.74 -3.96
N LEU A 53 21.20 3.67 -3.17
CA LEU A 53 21.26 3.86 -1.71
C LEU A 53 21.75 2.61 -0.98
N TYR A 54 21.43 1.43 -1.49
CA TYR A 54 21.73 0.15 -0.82
C TYR A 54 22.07 -0.96 -1.83
N PRO A 55 23.25 -0.89 -2.44
CA PRO A 55 23.68 -1.83 -3.50
C PRO A 55 24.06 -3.20 -2.91
N HIS A 56 23.12 -3.88 -2.26
CA HIS A 56 23.35 -5.22 -1.72
C HIS A 56 22.79 -6.29 -2.65
N ARG A 57 23.58 -7.32 -2.87
CA ARG A 57 23.11 -8.50 -3.60
C ARG A 57 22.21 -9.34 -2.69
N SER A 58 21.02 -9.68 -3.18
CA SER A 58 20.14 -10.59 -2.47
C SER A 58 20.80 -11.94 -2.20
N PRO A 59 20.60 -12.54 -1.03
CA PRO A 59 21.01 -13.90 -0.75
C PRO A 59 20.44 -14.87 -1.81
N LYS A 60 21.17 -15.95 -2.09
CA LYS A 60 20.67 -16.98 -3.01
C LYS A 60 19.55 -17.76 -2.34
N TYR A 61 18.32 -17.45 -2.68
CA TYR A 61 17.15 -18.20 -2.23
C TYR A 61 16.88 -19.40 -3.15
N GLY A 62 16.33 -20.47 -2.60
CA GLY A 62 15.87 -21.61 -3.39
C GLY A 62 14.75 -21.23 -4.36
N ARG A 63 14.55 -22.02 -5.44
CA ARG A 63 13.57 -21.75 -6.50
C ARG A 63 12.16 -21.49 -5.98
N LYS A 64 11.73 -22.22 -4.94
CA LYS A 64 10.39 -22.03 -4.32
C LYS A 64 10.23 -20.64 -3.72
N ALA A 65 11.24 -20.14 -3.01
CA ALA A 65 11.22 -18.81 -2.43
C ALA A 65 11.26 -17.73 -3.52
N GLN A 66 12.05 -17.92 -4.57
CA GLN A 66 12.09 -17.00 -5.73
C GLN A 66 10.72 -16.90 -6.41
N LEU A 67 10.02 -18.04 -6.61
CA LEU A 67 8.67 -18.04 -7.17
C LEU A 67 7.67 -17.31 -6.27
N LEU A 68 7.74 -17.52 -4.96
CA LEU A 68 6.88 -16.81 -4.01
C LEU A 68 7.14 -15.29 -4.03
N PHE A 69 8.39 -14.86 -4.08
CA PHE A 69 8.72 -13.44 -4.23
C PHE A 69 8.23 -12.87 -5.56
N ALA A 70 8.36 -13.61 -6.66
CA ALA A 70 7.85 -13.18 -7.96
C ALA A 70 6.33 -13.05 -7.98
N LEU A 71 5.60 -14.01 -7.39
CA LEU A 71 4.15 -13.96 -7.25
C LEU A 71 3.70 -12.82 -6.34
N ALA A 72 4.37 -12.62 -5.20
CA ALA A 72 4.08 -11.51 -4.30
C ALA A 72 4.33 -10.15 -4.96
N GLY A 73 5.42 -10.00 -5.72
CA GLY A 73 5.69 -8.79 -6.49
C GLY A 73 4.69 -8.56 -7.61
N PHE A 74 4.31 -9.62 -8.32
CA PHE A 74 3.33 -9.52 -9.40
C PHE A 74 1.91 -9.17 -8.88
N LEU A 75 1.42 -9.89 -7.89
CA LEU A 75 0.07 -9.68 -7.36
C LEU A 75 -0.01 -8.46 -6.44
N GLY A 76 0.89 -8.37 -5.46
CA GLY A 76 0.84 -7.36 -4.41
C GLY A 76 1.43 -6.01 -4.82
N THR A 77 2.22 -5.96 -5.88
CA THR A 77 2.82 -4.71 -6.32
C THR A 77 2.36 -4.32 -7.71
N PHE A 78 2.67 -5.12 -8.73
CA PHE A 78 2.36 -4.75 -10.11
C PHE A 78 0.85 -4.65 -10.35
N LEU A 79 0.11 -5.72 -10.08
CA LEU A 79 -1.33 -5.78 -10.34
C LEU A 79 -2.11 -4.79 -9.47
N TYR A 80 -1.75 -4.68 -8.20
CA TYR A 80 -2.36 -3.73 -7.27
C TYR A 80 -2.23 -2.29 -7.76
N PHE A 81 -1.02 -1.79 -8.04
CA PHE A 81 -0.82 -0.42 -8.49
C PHE A 81 -1.34 -0.16 -9.91
N LEU A 82 -1.35 -1.18 -10.77
CA LEU A 82 -1.98 -1.05 -12.09
C LEU A 82 -3.49 -0.81 -11.95
N MET A 83 -4.18 -1.62 -11.12
CA MET A 83 -5.61 -1.47 -10.84
C MET A 83 -5.91 -0.13 -10.16
N GLU A 84 -5.08 0.30 -9.23
CA GLU A 84 -5.18 1.62 -8.58
C GLU A 84 -5.08 2.76 -9.61
N ASN A 85 -4.08 2.72 -10.49
CA ASN A 85 -3.90 3.73 -11.54
C ASN A 85 -5.08 3.74 -12.53
N VAL A 86 -5.58 2.56 -12.92
CA VAL A 86 -6.78 2.45 -13.78
C VAL A 86 -8.01 3.00 -13.07
N ALA A 87 -8.21 2.68 -11.78
CA ALA A 87 -9.31 3.24 -11.00
C ALA A 87 -9.25 4.77 -10.95
N LEU A 88 -8.06 5.35 -10.74
CA LEU A 88 -7.85 6.79 -10.73
C LEU A 88 -8.18 7.47 -12.07
N GLN A 89 -8.14 6.77 -13.19
CA GLN A 89 -8.62 7.34 -14.47
C GLN A 89 -10.14 7.58 -14.46
N HIS A 90 -10.90 6.68 -13.82
CA HIS A 90 -12.36 6.65 -13.88
C HIS A 90 -13.05 7.29 -12.69
N THR A 91 -12.31 7.59 -11.59
CA THR A 91 -12.87 8.19 -10.39
C THR A 91 -11.93 9.19 -9.73
N THR A 92 -12.34 9.78 -8.62
CA THR A 92 -11.53 10.74 -7.86
C THR A 92 -10.50 10.04 -6.98
N ALA A 93 -9.43 10.74 -6.64
CA ALA A 93 -8.41 10.26 -5.69
C ALA A 93 -9.03 9.93 -4.31
N SER A 94 -10.05 10.71 -3.89
CA SER A 94 -10.78 10.48 -2.65
C SER A 94 -11.50 9.13 -2.65
N ASN A 95 -12.25 8.81 -3.72
CA ASN A 95 -12.97 7.53 -3.84
C ASN A 95 -12.02 6.32 -3.80
N VAL A 96 -10.87 6.42 -4.49
CA VAL A 96 -9.84 5.36 -4.45
C VAL A 96 -9.27 5.24 -3.03
N GLY A 97 -8.99 6.36 -2.36
CA GLY A 97 -8.51 6.37 -0.98
C GLY A 97 -9.49 5.69 -0.01
N VAL A 98 -10.82 5.93 -0.16
CA VAL A 98 -11.86 5.24 0.63
C VAL A 98 -11.76 3.73 0.45
N LEU A 99 -11.69 3.25 -0.80
CA LEU A 99 -11.59 1.81 -1.09
C LEU A 99 -10.31 1.19 -0.52
N VAL A 100 -9.18 1.87 -0.67
CA VAL A 100 -7.89 1.40 -0.13
C VAL A 100 -7.90 1.35 1.40
N SER A 101 -8.62 2.27 2.05
CA SER A 101 -8.75 2.26 3.52
C SER A 101 -9.47 1.02 4.08
N LEU A 102 -10.19 0.27 3.24
CA LEU A 102 -10.80 -1.03 3.60
C LEU A 102 -9.80 -2.20 3.60
N ALA A 103 -8.61 -2.03 3.03
CA ALA A 103 -7.62 -3.11 2.93
C ALA A 103 -7.26 -3.77 4.29
N PRO A 104 -7.10 -3.03 5.41
CA PRO A 104 -6.87 -3.65 6.72
C PRO A 104 -8.01 -4.55 7.18
N LEU A 105 -9.26 -4.24 6.83
CA LEU A 105 -10.43 -5.06 7.17
C LEU A 105 -10.40 -6.40 6.41
N PHE A 106 -10.09 -6.36 5.10
CA PHE A 106 -9.94 -7.58 4.30
C PHE A 106 -8.76 -8.42 4.81
N THR A 107 -7.63 -7.78 5.12
CA THR A 107 -6.47 -8.47 5.69
C THR A 107 -6.82 -9.16 7.02
N ALA A 108 -7.53 -8.48 7.90
CA ALA A 108 -7.97 -9.05 9.19
C ALA A 108 -8.95 -10.21 8.99
N ALA A 109 -9.88 -10.10 8.03
CA ALA A 109 -10.83 -11.16 7.72
C ALA A 109 -10.11 -12.43 7.21
N VAL A 110 -9.19 -12.28 6.25
CA VAL A 110 -8.39 -13.39 5.72
C VAL A 110 -7.52 -14.01 6.81
N SER A 111 -6.83 -13.18 7.61
CA SER A 111 -6.00 -13.67 8.72
C SER A 111 -6.81 -14.46 9.77
N LYS A 112 -8.06 -14.07 9.99
CA LYS A 112 -8.95 -14.82 10.89
C LYS A 112 -9.40 -16.16 10.29
N LEU A 113 -9.58 -16.23 8.97
CA LEU A 113 -9.87 -17.49 8.27
C LEU A 113 -8.69 -18.47 8.35
N GLU A 114 -7.46 -17.96 8.20
CA GLU A 114 -6.24 -18.77 8.30
C GLU A 114 -5.94 -19.18 9.75
N ASN A 115 -6.20 -18.31 10.70
CA ASN A 115 -5.99 -18.55 12.12
C ASN A 115 -7.25 -18.23 12.95
N PRO A 116 -8.17 -19.18 13.14
CA PRO A 116 -9.41 -18.97 13.89
C PRO A 116 -9.21 -18.52 15.35
N LYS A 117 -8.03 -18.75 15.92
CA LYS A 117 -7.68 -18.32 17.30
C LYS A 117 -7.33 -16.82 17.36
N LEU A 118 -7.19 -16.15 16.24
CA LEU A 118 -6.93 -14.71 16.21
C LEU A 118 -8.13 -13.95 16.76
N THR A 119 -7.95 -13.24 17.87
CA THR A 119 -8.96 -12.35 18.44
C THR A 119 -8.73 -10.93 17.92
N LEU A 120 -9.68 -10.42 17.16
CA LEU A 120 -9.68 -9.01 16.77
C LEU A 120 -10.18 -8.20 17.95
N SER A 121 -9.39 -7.24 18.42
CA SER A 121 -9.76 -6.37 19.54
C SER A 121 -10.87 -5.40 19.16
N LEU A 122 -11.70 -4.99 20.13
CA LEU A 122 -12.69 -3.92 19.91
C LEU A 122 -12.02 -2.63 19.40
N GLN A 123 -10.82 -2.33 19.87
CA GLN A 123 -10.02 -1.19 19.43
C GLN A 123 -9.73 -1.22 17.92
N PHE A 124 -9.52 -2.40 17.34
CA PHE A 124 -9.35 -2.57 15.90
C PHE A 124 -10.61 -2.13 15.13
N PHE A 125 -11.79 -2.56 15.56
CA PHE A 125 -13.05 -2.18 14.91
C PHE A 125 -13.35 -0.69 15.07
N VAL A 126 -13.13 -0.13 16.26
CA VAL A 126 -13.30 1.31 16.51
C VAL A 126 -12.35 2.12 15.63
N GLY A 127 -11.07 1.73 15.55
CA GLY A 127 -10.09 2.38 14.68
C GLY A 127 -10.46 2.30 13.20
N ALA A 128 -10.96 1.15 12.74
CA ALA A 128 -11.40 0.96 11.36
C ALA A 128 -12.61 1.85 11.01
N VAL A 129 -13.61 1.94 11.90
CA VAL A 129 -14.78 2.81 11.71
C VAL A 129 -14.37 4.28 11.70
N LEU A 130 -13.52 4.71 12.63
CA LEU A 130 -13.02 6.09 12.67
C LEU A 130 -12.21 6.45 11.40
N SER A 131 -11.35 5.54 10.93
CA SER A 131 -10.64 5.71 9.67
C SER A 131 -11.59 5.87 8.49
N PHE A 132 -12.60 5.01 8.39
CA PHE A 132 -13.56 5.04 7.31
C PHE A 132 -14.38 6.33 7.31
N VAL A 133 -14.87 6.76 8.47
CA VAL A 133 -15.59 8.03 8.63
C VAL A 133 -14.69 9.22 8.27
N GLY A 134 -13.42 9.21 8.69
CA GLY A 134 -12.46 10.28 8.37
C GLY A 134 -12.11 10.40 6.89
N VAL A 135 -12.29 9.35 6.10
CA VAL A 135 -12.07 9.38 4.64
C VAL A 135 -13.34 9.81 3.88
N LEU A 136 -14.54 9.65 4.49
CA LEU A 136 -15.80 10.09 3.90
C LEU A 136 -16.07 11.58 4.06
N LEU A 137 -15.40 12.25 5.01
CA LEU A 137 -15.50 13.69 5.27
C LEU A 137 -14.56 14.50 4.38
#